data_ea1bfcf2c0959fd714c97b4a3308c50e
#
_entry.id   ea1bfcf2c0959fd714c97b4a3308c50e
#
_cell.length_a   1.000
_cell.length_b   1.000
_cell.length_c   1.000
_cell.angle_alpha   90.00
_cell.angle_beta   90.00
_cell.angle_gamma   90.00
#
_symmetry.space_group_name_H-M   'P 1'
#
loop_
_entity.id
_entity.type
_entity.pdbx_description
1 polymer ?
#
loop_
_entity_poly.entity_id
_entity_poly.type
_entity_poly.pdbx_seq_one_letter_code
_entity_poly.pdbx_strand_id
1 'polypeptide(L)'
;SRGLGDVYKRQEIDELKDYSVPLKFIRLTYRDLTDRVIEVLKQDKSVIVILSTHHRNGIAAERAAMHHLLAAGCDVPVILHRDYRETDIEALQLKAAVDFGTLLLDGFGDGIMLHNEGCETMVTDSCMFGILQATRTRISKTEYISCPSCGRTLYDLQTTIARIKKATSHLKGLKIGIMGCIVNGPGEMADADYGYVGAGKNRISLYKGKECVLKNIPEEEAVERLVQLIKDSGDWTDH
;
A
#
# COMPACT_ATOMS: atom_id res chain seq x y z
N SER A 1 7.69 22.35 19.49
CA SER A 1 6.42 21.82 18.99
C SER A 1 6.26 20.40 19.51
N ARG A 2 5.35 20.20 20.46
CA ARG A 2 5.02 18.86 20.95
C ARG A 2 4.33 18.12 19.80
N GLY A 3 4.85 16.95 19.46
CA GLY A 3 4.29 16.09 18.39
C GLY A 3 2.87 15.63 18.73
N LEU A 4 2.19 15.06 17.75
CA LEU A 4 0.78 14.63 17.81
C LEU A 4 0.48 13.48 18.81
N GLY A 5 1.45 13.02 19.59
CA GLY A 5 1.29 12.01 20.64
C GLY A 5 2.63 11.67 21.31
N ASP A 6 2.58 11.24 22.56
CA ASP A 6 3.73 10.76 23.31
C ASP A 6 3.82 9.23 23.24
N VAL A 7 5.04 8.67 23.14
CA VAL A 7 5.29 7.23 23.14
C VAL A 7 5.63 6.78 24.57
N TYR A 8 4.78 5.92 25.12
CA TYR A 8 4.92 5.38 26.46
C TYR A 8 5.51 3.95 26.41
N LYS A 9 6.18 3.56 27.50
CA LYS A 9 6.67 2.20 27.69
C LYS A 9 5.66 1.41 28.54
N ARG A 10 5.73 0.07 28.50
CA ARG A 10 4.87 -0.82 29.30
C ARG A 10 4.75 -0.42 30.77
N GLN A 11 5.85 0.03 31.37
CA GLN A 11 5.91 0.41 32.80
C GLN A 11 5.00 1.59 33.14
N GLU A 12 4.64 2.40 32.14
CA GLU A 12 3.83 3.62 32.26
C GLU A 12 2.35 3.37 31.97
N ILE A 13 1.93 2.10 31.77
CA ILE A 13 0.56 1.80 31.34
C ILE A 13 -0.50 2.27 32.35
N ASP A 14 -0.19 2.24 33.62
CA ASP A 14 -1.11 2.70 34.68
C ASP A 14 -1.22 4.23 34.73
N GLU A 15 -0.17 4.93 34.27
CA GLU A 15 -0.09 6.38 34.20
C GLU A 15 -0.78 6.94 32.93
N LEU A 16 -1.13 6.08 31.95
CA LEU A 16 -1.81 6.53 30.72
C LEU A 16 -3.10 7.29 31.00
N LYS A 17 -3.78 6.99 32.12
CA LYS A 17 -5.02 7.66 32.56
C LYS A 17 -4.80 9.10 32.96
N ASP A 18 -3.58 9.43 33.44
CA ASP A 18 -3.23 10.75 33.99
C ASP A 18 -2.89 11.75 32.87
N TYR A 19 -2.73 11.29 31.64
CA TYR A 19 -2.41 12.13 30.50
C TYR A 19 -3.66 12.48 29.68
N SER A 20 -4.00 13.75 29.64
CA SER A 20 -5.08 14.30 28.82
C SER A 20 -4.53 14.76 27.46
N VAL A 21 -4.17 13.79 26.60
CA VAL A 21 -3.71 14.03 25.23
C VAL A 21 -4.61 13.30 24.24
N PRO A 22 -4.79 13.82 23.01
CA PRO A 22 -5.72 13.26 22.04
C PRO A 22 -5.33 11.86 21.55
N LEU A 23 -4.04 11.54 21.49
CA LEU A 23 -3.52 10.23 21.10
C LEU A 23 -2.33 9.84 21.97
N LYS A 24 -2.29 8.58 22.36
CA LYS A 24 -1.24 7.96 23.19
C LYS A 24 -0.69 6.76 22.44
N PHE A 25 0.63 6.70 22.26
CA PHE A 25 1.28 5.55 21.63
C PHE A 25 1.98 4.73 22.71
N ILE A 26 1.66 3.44 22.81
CA ILE A 26 2.35 2.55 23.73
C ILE A 26 3.07 1.46 22.96
N ARG A 27 4.38 1.26 23.24
CA ARG A 27 5.16 0.18 22.65
C ARG A 27 5.06 -1.08 23.50
N LEU A 28 4.54 -2.14 22.91
CA LEU A 28 4.33 -3.44 23.57
C LEU A 28 4.89 -4.57 22.70
N THR A 29 5.23 -5.68 23.37
CA THR A 29 5.49 -6.98 22.74
C THR A 29 4.37 -7.96 23.08
N TYR A 30 4.33 -9.13 22.43
CA TYR A 30 3.37 -10.18 22.77
C TYR A 30 3.35 -10.53 24.28
N ARG A 31 4.54 -10.56 24.91
CA ARG A 31 4.67 -10.87 26.36
C ARG A 31 4.09 -9.80 27.28
N ASP A 32 3.92 -8.61 26.78
CA ASP A 32 3.39 -7.48 27.55
C ASP A 32 1.86 -7.46 27.58
N LEU A 33 1.20 -8.19 26.68
CA LEU A 33 -0.24 -8.29 26.56
C LEU A 33 -0.83 -9.21 27.65
N THR A 34 -0.73 -8.77 28.91
CA THR A 34 -1.39 -9.43 30.04
C THR A 34 -2.85 -8.99 30.13
N ASP A 35 -3.71 -9.77 30.82
CA ASP A 35 -5.13 -9.44 31.01
C ASP A 35 -5.31 -8.00 31.53
N ARG A 36 -4.46 -7.57 32.48
CA ARG A 36 -4.47 -6.20 33.00
C ARG A 36 -4.20 -5.15 31.92
N VAL A 37 -3.19 -5.37 31.09
CA VAL A 37 -2.84 -4.48 29.98
C VAL A 37 -3.99 -4.40 28.99
N ILE A 38 -4.55 -5.53 28.60
CA ILE A 38 -5.68 -5.62 27.67
C ILE A 38 -6.90 -4.87 28.20
N GLU A 39 -7.21 -4.97 29.49
CA GLU A 39 -8.32 -4.23 30.09
C GLU A 39 -8.10 -2.71 30.03
N VAL A 40 -6.88 -2.22 30.27
CA VAL A 40 -6.54 -0.79 30.10
C VAL A 40 -6.74 -0.35 28.65
N LEU A 41 -6.24 -1.15 27.68
CA LEU A 41 -6.37 -0.86 26.26
C LEU A 41 -7.84 -0.81 25.79
N LYS A 42 -8.71 -1.64 26.35
CA LYS A 42 -10.14 -1.62 26.03
C LYS A 42 -10.84 -0.35 26.54
N GLN A 43 -10.40 0.16 27.69
CA GLN A 43 -11.03 1.32 28.36
C GLN A 43 -10.63 2.66 27.75
N ASP A 44 -9.41 2.80 27.25
CA ASP A 44 -8.87 4.05 26.72
C ASP A 44 -8.75 4.02 25.18
N LYS A 45 -9.75 4.58 24.51
CA LYS A 45 -9.82 4.63 23.03
C LYS A 45 -8.84 5.64 22.41
N SER A 46 -8.10 6.41 23.20
CA SER A 46 -7.03 7.29 22.70
C SER A 46 -5.69 6.55 22.51
N VAL A 47 -5.60 5.29 22.94
CA VAL A 47 -4.37 4.49 22.87
C VAL A 47 -4.22 3.81 21.53
N ILE A 48 -3.01 3.87 20.98
CA ILE A 48 -2.56 3.12 19.79
C ILE A 48 -1.37 2.26 20.21
N VAL A 49 -1.41 0.98 19.94
CA VAL A 49 -0.32 0.05 20.25
C VAL A 49 0.71 0.06 19.13
N ILE A 50 1.98 0.29 19.46
CA ILE A 50 3.13 0.00 18.59
C ILE A 50 3.59 -1.41 18.97
N LEU A 51 3.19 -2.41 18.19
CA LEU A 51 3.53 -3.80 18.42
C LEU A 51 4.91 -4.10 17.88
N SER A 52 5.84 -4.43 18.77
CA SER A 52 7.23 -4.71 18.46
C SER A 52 7.59 -6.14 18.83
N THR A 53 8.63 -6.68 18.23
CA THR A 53 9.14 -8.01 18.58
C THR A 53 10.66 -8.08 18.46
N HIS A 54 11.29 -8.82 19.37
CA HIS A 54 12.68 -9.24 19.30
C HIS A 54 12.80 -10.77 19.10
N HIS A 55 11.67 -11.42 18.81
CA HIS A 55 11.66 -12.87 18.60
C HIS A 55 12.26 -13.21 17.24
N ARG A 56 13.01 -14.33 17.16
CA ARG A 56 13.61 -14.80 15.91
C ARG A 56 12.59 -14.98 14.78
N ASN A 57 11.40 -15.47 15.12
CA ASN A 57 10.24 -15.51 14.22
C ASN A 57 9.29 -14.37 14.62
N GLY A 58 9.58 -13.16 14.13
CA GLY A 58 8.81 -11.96 14.47
C GLY A 58 7.37 -12.03 13.99
N ILE A 59 7.13 -12.54 12.78
CA ILE A 59 5.78 -12.68 12.20
C ILE A 59 4.90 -13.56 13.10
N ALA A 60 5.42 -14.70 13.57
CA ALA A 60 4.66 -15.58 14.44
C ALA A 60 4.33 -14.94 15.80
N ALA A 61 5.28 -14.18 16.37
CA ALA A 61 5.06 -13.50 17.64
C ALA A 61 4.00 -12.39 17.54
N GLU A 62 4.05 -11.59 16.46
CA GLU A 62 3.05 -10.54 16.25
C GLU A 62 1.69 -11.12 15.85
N ARG A 63 1.66 -12.17 15.03
CA ARG A 63 0.41 -12.90 14.74
C ARG A 63 -0.23 -13.42 16.01
N ALA A 64 0.55 -14.00 16.92
CA ALA A 64 0.05 -14.46 18.21
C ALA A 64 -0.52 -13.31 19.06
N ALA A 65 0.15 -12.14 19.04
CA ALA A 65 -0.33 -10.94 19.71
C ALA A 65 -1.68 -10.48 19.14
N MET A 66 -1.82 -10.42 17.82
CA MET A 66 -3.07 -10.03 17.17
C MET A 66 -4.21 -11.00 17.50
N HIS A 67 -3.95 -12.31 17.44
CA HIS A 67 -4.95 -13.31 17.86
C HIS A 67 -5.32 -13.18 19.34
N HIS A 68 -4.38 -12.86 20.21
CA HIS A 68 -4.65 -12.66 21.63
C HIS A 68 -5.56 -11.44 21.85
N LEU A 69 -5.29 -10.31 21.19
CA LEU A 69 -6.14 -9.13 21.23
C LEU A 69 -7.56 -9.42 20.72
N LEU A 70 -7.67 -10.12 19.58
CA LEU A 70 -8.96 -10.52 19.01
C LEU A 70 -9.73 -11.45 19.96
N ALA A 71 -9.08 -12.48 20.50
CA ALA A 71 -9.71 -13.42 21.44
C ALA A 71 -10.20 -12.73 22.72
N ALA A 72 -9.50 -11.69 23.14
CA ALA A 72 -9.89 -10.85 24.28
C ALA A 72 -10.98 -9.83 23.94
N GLY A 73 -11.39 -9.70 22.68
CA GLY A 73 -12.32 -8.64 22.22
C GLY A 73 -11.76 -7.24 22.38
N CYS A 74 -10.44 -7.07 22.17
CA CYS A 74 -9.75 -5.79 22.23
C CYS A 74 -9.54 -5.25 20.82
N ASP A 75 -10.20 -4.18 20.47
CA ASP A 75 -10.21 -3.51 19.15
C ASP A 75 -9.25 -2.30 19.09
N VAL A 76 -8.21 -2.29 19.95
CA VAL A 76 -7.21 -1.23 19.96
C VAL A 76 -6.47 -1.17 18.61
N PRO A 77 -6.26 0.04 18.03
CA PRO A 77 -5.46 0.18 16.81
C PRO A 77 -4.01 -0.28 17.03
N VAL A 78 -3.47 -1.03 16.08
CA VAL A 78 -2.13 -1.63 16.16
C VAL A 78 -1.26 -1.20 14.98
N ILE A 79 -0.12 -0.60 15.29
CA ILE A 79 0.97 -0.33 14.34
C ILE A 79 2.01 -1.43 14.48
N LEU A 80 2.23 -2.19 13.41
CA LEU A 80 3.30 -3.19 13.35
C LEU A 80 4.65 -2.50 13.22
N HIS A 81 5.63 -2.90 14.04
CA HIS A 81 6.92 -2.20 14.12
C HIS A 81 8.10 -3.15 13.89
N ARG A 82 9.08 -2.67 13.10
CA ARG A 82 10.38 -3.33 12.88
C ARG A 82 11.53 -2.34 12.96
N ASP A 83 12.65 -2.83 13.51
CA ASP A 83 13.96 -2.17 13.46
C ASP A 83 14.92 -3.01 12.61
N TYR A 84 15.51 -2.40 11.57
CA TYR A 84 16.48 -3.02 10.69
C TYR A 84 17.78 -2.22 10.62
N ARG A 85 18.81 -2.84 10.02
CA ARG A 85 20.11 -2.23 9.74
C ARG A 85 20.60 -2.61 8.34
N GLU A 86 19.67 -2.73 7.40
CA GLU A 86 19.97 -3.12 6.04
C GLU A 86 20.58 -1.94 5.27
N THR A 87 21.73 -2.16 4.65
CA THR A 87 22.37 -1.20 3.76
C THR A 87 22.02 -1.45 2.30
N ASP A 88 21.57 -2.66 1.97
CA ASP A 88 21.08 -3.03 0.66
C ASP A 88 19.56 -2.80 0.56
N ILE A 89 19.16 -2.04 -0.45
CA ILE A 89 17.75 -1.65 -0.64
C ILE A 89 16.88 -2.88 -0.96
N GLU A 90 17.38 -3.81 -1.75
CA GLU A 90 16.63 -5.03 -2.10
C GLU A 90 16.40 -5.92 -0.88
N ALA A 91 17.43 -6.10 -0.05
CA ALA A 91 17.32 -6.83 1.20
C ALA A 91 16.33 -6.18 2.16
N LEU A 92 16.35 -4.84 2.28
CA LEU A 92 15.36 -4.08 3.06
C LEU A 92 13.94 -4.33 2.56
N GLN A 93 13.71 -4.20 1.25
CA GLN A 93 12.40 -4.40 0.63
C GLN A 93 11.89 -5.82 0.84
N LEU A 94 12.73 -6.84 0.63
CA LEU A 94 12.33 -8.25 0.80
C LEU A 94 11.97 -8.55 2.26
N LYS A 95 12.80 -8.14 3.22
CA LYS A 95 12.52 -8.35 4.65
C LYS A 95 11.24 -7.64 5.09
N ALA A 96 11.12 -6.37 4.77
CA ALA A 96 9.97 -5.57 5.15
C ALA A 96 8.67 -6.10 4.49
N ALA A 97 8.72 -6.48 3.21
CA ALA A 97 7.58 -7.05 2.51
C ALA A 97 7.11 -8.37 3.14
N VAL A 98 8.02 -9.23 3.56
CA VAL A 98 7.68 -10.48 4.25
C VAL A 98 7.12 -10.19 5.64
N ASP A 99 7.79 -9.37 6.43
CA ASP A 99 7.41 -9.13 7.84
C ASP A 99 6.08 -8.39 7.97
N PHE A 100 5.86 -7.32 7.20
CA PHE A 100 4.62 -6.55 7.26
C PHE A 100 3.55 -7.10 6.31
N GLY A 101 3.93 -7.43 5.07
CA GLY A 101 2.97 -7.84 4.05
C GLY A 101 2.20 -9.09 4.44
N THR A 102 2.87 -10.06 5.07
CA THR A 102 2.22 -11.28 5.54
C THR A 102 1.10 -11.00 6.55
N LEU A 103 1.34 -10.10 7.51
CA LEU A 103 0.36 -9.76 8.54
C LEU A 103 -0.78 -8.89 7.97
N LEU A 104 -0.45 -7.91 7.14
CA LEU A 104 -1.43 -7.05 6.49
C LEU A 104 -2.38 -7.83 5.55
N LEU A 105 -1.87 -8.83 4.83
CA LEU A 105 -2.69 -9.72 3.99
C LEU A 105 -3.62 -10.62 4.80
N ASP A 106 -3.23 -10.97 6.02
CA ASP A 106 -4.08 -11.67 6.99
C ASP A 106 -5.13 -10.73 7.65
N GLY A 107 -5.09 -9.44 7.34
CA GLY A 107 -5.97 -8.43 7.93
C GLY A 107 -5.51 -7.93 9.31
N PHE A 108 -4.24 -8.13 9.67
CA PHE A 108 -3.67 -7.69 10.94
C PHE A 108 -2.88 -6.39 10.80
N GLY A 109 -3.10 -5.48 11.75
CA GLY A 109 -2.43 -4.19 11.84
C GLY A 109 -3.15 -3.07 11.06
N ASP A 110 -3.20 -1.90 11.69
CA ASP A 110 -3.83 -0.69 11.16
C ASP A 110 -2.79 0.27 10.55
N GLY A 111 -1.51 -0.05 10.72
CA GLY A 111 -0.39 0.70 10.18
C GLY A 111 0.92 -0.04 10.34
N ILE A 112 1.96 0.51 9.72
CA ILE A 112 3.33 -0.01 9.83
C ILE A 112 4.31 1.10 10.20
N MET A 113 5.33 0.75 10.97
CA MET A 113 6.42 1.60 11.38
C MET A 113 7.74 0.86 11.16
N LEU A 114 8.55 1.37 10.26
CA LEU A 114 9.85 0.78 9.93
C LEU A 114 10.96 1.77 10.27
N HIS A 115 11.86 1.37 11.14
CA HIS A 115 13.12 2.07 11.37
C HIS A 115 14.27 1.27 10.72
N ASN A 116 15.13 1.94 9.96
CA ASN A 116 16.29 1.33 9.33
C ASN A 116 17.48 2.29 9.35
N GLU A 117 18.56 1.90 10.01
CA GLU A 117 19.76 2.74 10.14
C GLU A 117 20.65 2.73 8.87
N GLY A 118 20.47 1.75 7.98
CA GLY A 118 21.37 1.51 6.85
C GLY A 118 20.99 2.21 5.53
N CYS A 119 19.81 2.80 5.44
CA CYS A 119 19.32 3.50 4.25
C CYS A 119 18.74 4.86 4.60
N GLU A 120 18.65 5.75 3.60
CA GLU A 120 18.00 7.04 3.77
C GLU A 120 16.50 6.88 4.11
N THR A 121 15.97 7.83 4.89
CA THR A 121 14.56 7.82 5.32
C THR A 121 13.59 7.77 4.14
N MET A 122 13.88 8.47 3.04
CA MET A 122 13.05 8.46 1.84
C MET A 122 12.92 7.05 1.22
N VAL A 123 13.99 6.24 1.26
CA VAL A 123 13.96 4.85 0.78
C VAL A 123 13.08 4.00 1.67
N THR A 124 13.22 4.17 2.99
CA THR A 124 12.43 3.48 4.01
C THR A 124 10.94 3.81 3.89
N ASP A 125 10.60 5.10 3.75
CA ASP A 125 9.23 5.56 3.54
C ASP A 125 8.64 5.02 2.23
N SER A 126 9.41 5.07 1.14
CA SER A 126 8.98 4.52 -0.16
C SER A 126 8.71 3.02 -0.08
N CYS A 127 9.51 2.27 0.67
CA CYS A 127 9.31 0.85 0.93
C CYS A 127 8.00 0.61 1.70
N MET A 128 7.75 1.33 2.79
CA MET A 128 6.51 1.22 3.57
C MET A 128 5.27 1.51 2.72
N PHE A 129 5.26 2.62 1.98
CA PHE A 129 4.14 2.93 1.10
C PHE A 129 3.95 1.91 -0.03
N GLY A 130 5.05 1.32 -0.52
CA GLY A 130 4.99 0.22 -1.49
C GLY A 130 4.31 -1.02 -0.93
N ILE A 131 4.61 -1.40 0.30
CA ILE A 131 3.99 -2.54 0.99
C ILE A 131 2.50 -2.29 1.23
N LEU A 132 2.14 -1.11 1.77
CA LEU A 132 0.74 -0.72 1.98
C LEU A 132 -0.08 -0.73 0.68
N GLN A 133 0.51 -0.28 -0.43
CA GLN A 133 -0.08 -0.33 -1.76
C GLN A 133 -0.29 -1.78 -2.24
N ALA A 134 0.75 -2.62 -2.12
CA ALA A 134 0.72 -4.01 -2.59
C ALA A 134 -0.29 -4.86 -1.81
N THR A 135 -0.44 -4.62 -0.51
CA THR A 135 -1.41 -5.29 0.35
C THR A 135 -2.81 -4.67 0.30
N ARG A 136 -2.99 -3.60 -0.48
CA ARG A 136 -4.23 -2.82 -0.59
C ARG A 136 -4.73 -2.20 0.72
N THR A 137 -3.88 -2.13 1.72
CA THR A 137 -4.19 -1.47 3.00
C THR A 137 -4.30 0.04 2.83
N ARG A 138 -3.45 0.61 1.95
CA ARG A 138 -3.50 2.03 1.60
C ARG A 138 -3.07 2.24 0.16
N ILE A 139 -3.96 2.81 -0.66
CA ILE A 139 -3.67 3.18 -2.04
C ILE A 139 -3.13 4.62 -2.07
N SER A 140 -1.88 4.78 -2.48
CA SER A 140 -1.17 6.07 -2.50
C SER A 140 -0.71 6.51 -3.88
N LYS A 141 -0.79 5.62 -4.89
CA LYS A 141 -0.34 5.85 -6.27
C LYS A 141 -1.35 5.29 -7.26
N THR A 142 -1.22 5.68 -8.53
CA THR A 142 -1.89 5.01 -9.65
C THR A 142 -1.35 3.59 -9.79
N GLU A 143 -2.23 2.61 -9.97
CA GLU A 143 -1.86 1.23 -10.28
C GLU A 143 -1.81 1.02 -11.79
N TYR A 144 -0.83 0.27 -12.25
CA TYR A 144 -0.69 -0.06 -13.67
C TYR A 144 -0.66 -1.58 -13.85
N ILE A 145 -1.56 -2.07 -14.71
CA ILE A 145 -1.60 -3.46 -15.12
C ILE A 145 -1.09 -3.53 -16.56
N SER A 146 0.03 -4.17 -16.78
CA SER A 146 0.57 -4.31 -18.13
C SER A 146 0.87 -5.78 -18.47
N CYS A 147 0.61 -6.17 -19.72
CA CYS A 147 1.02 -7.49 -20.19
C CYS A 147 2.56 -7.53 -20.40
N PRO A 148 3.17 -8.73 -20.33
CA PRO A 148 4.62 -8.89 -20.49
C PRO A 148 5.12 -8.66 -21.91
N SER A 149 4.25 -8.28 -22.84
CA SER A 149 4.47 -8.24 -24.28
C SER A 149 4.60 -9.63 -24.94
N CYS A 150 4.18 -9.73 -26.16
CA CYS A 150 4.31 -10.96 -26.98
C CYS A 150 4.34 -10.58 -28.46
N GLY A 151 4.49 -11.56 -29.36
CA GLY A 151 4.50 -11.35 -30.81
C GLY A 151 3.24 -10.70 -31.41
N ARG A 152 2.19 -10.53 -30.63
CA ARG A 152 0.95 -9.81 -31.02
C ARG A 152 0.95 -8.32 -30.64
N THR A 153 1.96 -7.87 -29.90
CA THR A 153 2.12 -6.44 -29.56
C THR A 153 2.65 -5.72 -30.81
N LEU A 154 1.91 -4.73 -31.29
CA LEU A 154 2.20 -4.02 -32.54
C LEU A 154 2.62 -2.56 -32.33
N TYR A 155 3.07 -2.21 -31.13
CA TYR A 155 3.59 -0.90 -30.77
C TYR A 155 4.68 -1.04 -29.67
N ASP A 156 5.44 0.02 -29.41
CA ASP A 156 6.43 0.03 -28.34
C ASP A 156 5.76 0.14 -26.97
N LEU A 157 5.51 -1.02 -26.36
CA LEU A 157 4.83 -1.12 -25.06
C LEU A 157 5.60 -0.42 -23.94
N GLN A 158 6.93 -0.54 -23.90
CA GLN A 158 7.74 0.02 -22.81
C GLN A 158 7.74 1.55 -22.82
N THR A 159 7.96 2.14 -23.99
CA THR A 159 7.90 3.60 -24.15
C THR A 159 6.50 4.13 -23.85
N THR A 160 5.47 3.41 -24.27
CA THR A 160 4.07 3.79 -24.02
C THR A 160 3.73 3.73 -22.54
N ILE A 161 4.15 2.67 -21.83
CA ILE A 161 3.99 2.57 -20.36
C ILE A 161 4.65 3.77 -19.67
N ALA A 162 5.88 4.13 -20.06
CA ALA A 162 6.59 5.28 -19.48
C ALA A 162 5.85 6.60 -19.71
N ARG A 163 5.31 6.83 -20.91
CA ARG A 163 4.51 8.02 -21.28
C ARG A 163 3.23 8.11 -20.44
N ILE A 164 2.48 7.01 -20.35
CA ILE A 164 1.23 6.96 -19.56
C ILE A 164 1.53 7.18 -18.08
N LYS A 165 2.55 6.51 -17.52
CA LYS A 165 2.97 6.71 -16.12
C LYS A 165 3.34 8.16 -15.85
N LYS A 166 4.11 8.80 -16.73
CA LYS A 166 4.49 10.21 -16.59
C LYS A 166 3.27 11.13 -16.55
N ALA A 167 2.24 10.84 -17.32
CA ALA A 167 1.03 11.66 -17.41
C ALA A 167 0.04 11.43 -16.26
N THR A 168 0.04 10.24 -15.65
CA THR A 168 -1.06 9.80 -14.77
C THR A 168 -0.62 9.35 -13.37
N SER A 169 0.67 9.35 -13.03
CA SER A 169 1.19 8.83 -11.75
C SER A 169 0.66 9.53 -10.50
N HIS A 170 0.13 10.74 -10.62
CA HIS A 170 -0.48 11.52 -9.55
C HIS A 170 -1.94 11.14 -9.25
N LEU A 171 -2.59 10.38 -10.14
CA LEU A 171 -4.00 9.97 -10.01
C LEU A 171 -4.15 8.82 -9.02
N LYS A 172 -4.13 9.14 -7.73
CA LYS A 172 -4.19 8.14 -6.66
C LYS A 172 -5.49 7.35 -6.71
N GLY A 173 -5.36 6.04 -6.60
CA GLY A 173 -6.49 5.12 -6.55
C GLY A 173 -6.96 4.60 -7.90
N LEU A 174 -6.58 5.22 -9.02
CA LEU A 174 -6.91 4.71 -10.34
C LEU A 174 -6.06 3.51 -10.73
N LYS A 175 -6.68 2.57 -11.45
CA LYS A 175 -6.03 1.44 -12.13
C LYS A 175 -6.07 1.65 -13.63
N ILE A 176 -4.91 1.62 -14.28
CA ILE A 176 -4.80 1.78 -15.73
C ILE A 176 -4.19 0.51 -16.33
N GLY A 177 -4.96 -0.16 -17.19
CA GLY A 177 -4.51 -1.31 -17.96
C GLY A 177 -3.80 -0.87 -19.23
N ILE A 178 -2.60 -1.43 -19.51
CA ILE A 178 -1.82 -1.14 -20.71
C ILE A 178 -1.48 -2.47 -21.40
N MET A 179 -2.24 -2.80 -22.44
CA MET A 179 -2.24 -4.12 -23.06
C MET A 179 -1.76 -4.08 -24.51
N GLY A 180 -0.82 -4.94 -24.84
CA GLY A 180 -0.22 -5.01 -26.15
C GLY A 180 -1.18 -5.43 -27.27
N CYS A 181 -2.26 -6.17 -26.96
CA CYS A 181 -3.23 -6.62 -27.96
C CYS A 181 -4.63 -6.83 -27.39
N ILE A 182 -5.63 -6.83 -28.30
CA ILE A 182 -7.05 -7.01 -27.94
C ILE A 182 -7.39 -8.47 -27.57
N VAL A 183 -6.53 -9.44 -27.84
CA VAL A 183 -6.89 -10.87 -27.67
C VAL A 183 -7.08 -11.22 -26.19
N ASN A 184 -6.11 -10.92 -25.36
CA ASN A 184 -6.17 -11.18 -23.90
C ASN A 184 -6.38 -9.90 -23.09
N GLY A 185 -6.01 -8.74 -23.68
CA GLY A 185 -5.99 -7.46 -22.97
C GLY A 185 -7.24 -7.13 -22.20
N PRO A 186 -8.44 -7.17 -22.79
CA PRO A 186 -9.67 -6.86 -22.07
C PRO A 186 -9.95 -7.78 -20.87
N GLY A 187 -9.54 -9.06 -20.94
CA GLY A 187 -9.67 -10.00 -19.82
C GLY A 187 -8.65 -9.74 -18.71
N GLU A 188 -7.39 -9.50 -19.09
CA GLU A 188 -6.30 -9.27 -18.14
C GLU A 188 -6.43 -7.93 -17.39
N MET A 189 -7.12 -6.94 -17.97
CA MET A 189 -7.38 -5.64 -17.34
C MET A 189 -8.83 -5.50 -16.85
N ALA A 190 -9.55 -6.59 -16.61
CA ALA A 190 -10.97 -6.56 -16.24
C ALA A 190 -11.28 -5.73 -14.98
N ASP A 191 -10.29 -5.56 -14.10
CA ASP A 191 -10.36 -4.76 -12.88
C ASP A 191 -9.81 -3.33 -13.05
N ALA A 192 -9.38 -2.94 -14.25
CA ALA A 192 -8.87 -1.60 -14.50
C ALA A 192 -10.01 -0.61 -14.70
N ASP A 193 -9.83 0.62 -14.18
CA ASP A 193 -10.76 1.72 -14.40
C ASP A 193 -10.66 2.23 -15.84
N TYR A 194 -9.44 2.26 -16.38
CA TYR A 194 -9.15 2.66 -17.76
C TYR A 194 -8.23 1.67 -18.45
N GLY A 195 -8.40 1.51 -19.74
CA GLY A 195 -7.59 0.60 -20.55
C GLY A 195 -7.03 1.24 -21.82
N TYR A 196 -5.76 0.98 -22.08
CA TYR A 196 -5.05 1.29 -23.32
C TYR A 196 -4.67 -0.03 -23.98
N VAL A 197 -5.29 -0.36 -25.11
CA VAL A 197 -5.22 -1.70 -25.71
C VAL A 197 -4.84 -1.61 -27.16
N GLY A 198 -3.78 -2.33 -27.56
CA GLY A 198 -3.38 -2.46 -28.96
C GLY A 198 -4.46 -3.12 -29.80
N ALA A 199 -4.95 -2.43 -30.82
CA ALA A 199 -6.03 -2.89 -31.71
C ALA A 199 -5.55 -3.30 -33.10
N GLY A 200 -4.30 -2.98 -33.45
CA GLY A 200 -3.66 -3.24 -34.71
C GLY A 200 -2.36 -2.45 -34.85
N LYS A 201 -1.72 -2.51 -36.02
CA LYS A 201 -0.49 -1.75 -36.27
C LYS A 201 -0.76 -0.24 -36.15
N ASN A 202 -0.11 0.42 -35.21
CA ASN A 202 -0.26 1.85 -34.88
C ASN A 202 -1.74 2.23 -34.56
N ARG A 203 -2.51 1.30 -34.04
CA ARG A 203 -3.93 1.50 -33.67
C ARG A 203 -4.18 1.06 -32.25
N ILE A 204 -4.87 1.88 -31.52
CA ILE A 204 -5.18 1.69 -30.11
C ILE A 204 -6.69 1.81 -29.88
N SER A 205 -7.21 1.03 -28.97
CA SER A 205 -8.56 1.19 -28.43
C SER A 205 -8.50 1.55 -26.95
N LEU A 206 -9.32 2.51 -26.53
CA LEU A 206 -9.40 2.96 -25.13
C LEU A 206 -10.66 2.44 -24.48
N TYR A 207 -10.52 2.02 -23.23
CA TYR A 207 -11.59 1.44 -22.43
C TYR A 207 -11.83 2.27 -21.16
N LYS A 208 -13.09 2.29 -20.73
CA LYS A 208 -13.50 2.70 -19.39
C LYS A 208 -14.14 1.50 -18.72
N GLY A 209 -13.49 0.96 -17.68
CA GLY A 209 -13.84 -0.36 -17.17
C GLY A 209 -13.80 -1.42 -18.27
N LYS A 210 -14.90 -2.11 -18.50
CA LYS A 210 -15.03 -3.16 -19.52
C LYS A 210 -15.52 -2.64 -20.88
N GLU A 211 -15.94 -1.38 -20.96
CA GLU A 211 -16.51 -0.79 -22.18
C GLU A 211 -15.43 -0.17 -23.06
N CYS A 212 -15.42 -0.51 -24.34
CA CYS A 212 -14.56 0.12 -25.33
C CYS A 212 -15.17 1.44 -25.79
N VAL A 213 -14.64 2.56 -25.30
CA VAL A 213 -15.15 3.91 -25.54
C VAL A 213 -14.63 4.50 -26.86
N LEU A 214 -13.34 4.30 -27.16
CA LEU A 214 -12.72 4.77 -28.41
C LEU A 214 -12.04 3.61 -29.10
N LYS A 215 -12.40 3.35 -30.38
CA LYS A 215 -11.91 2.24 -31.18
C LYS A 215 -10.94 2.72 -32.26
N ASN A 216 -9.86 1.97 -32.45
CA ASN A 216 -8.93 2.14 -33.59
C ASN A 216 -8.41 3.57 -33.80
N ILE A 217 -8.13 4.29 -32.73
CA ILE A 217 -7.52 5.62 -32.81
C ILE A 217 -6.02 5.51 -33.15
N PRO A 218 -5.40 6.53 -33.76
CA PRO A 218 -3.96 6.55 -33.99
C PRO A 218 -3.17 6.45 -32.68
N GLU A 219 -2.09 5.66 -32.67
CA GLU A 219 -1.22 5.51 -31.49
C GLU A 219 -0.66 6.85 -31.01
N GLU A 220 -0.35 7.75 -31.94
CA GLU A 220 0.24 9.07 -31.66
C GLU A 220 -0.65 9.92 -30.75
N GLU A 221 -1.97 9.83 -30.92
CA GLU A 221 -2.96 10.58 -30.15
C GLU A 221 -3.44 9.83 -28.91
N ALA A 222 -3.19 8.52 -28.82
CA ALA A 222 -3.89 7.65 -27.87
C ALA A 222 -3.61 7.96 -26.39
N VAL A 223 -2.41 8.42 -26.05
CA VAL A 223 -2.08 8.83 -24.66
C VAL A 223 -2.82 10.10 -24.28
N GLU A 224 -2.88 11.08 -25.16
CA GLU A 224 -3.60 12.32 -24.93
C GLU A 224 -5.12 12.06 -24.82
N ARG A 225 -5.65 11.18 -25.69
CA ARG A 225 -7.06 10.76 -25.62
C ARG A 225 -7.38 10.00 -24.34
N LEU A 226 -6.46 9.18 -23.82
CA LEU A 226 -6.63 8.52 -22.53
C LEU A 226 -6.71 9.55 -21.39
N VAL A 227 -5.81 10.53 -21.39
CA VAL A 227 -5.83 11.65 -20.41
C VAL A 227 -7.15 12.42 -20.50
N GLN A 228 -7.61 12.72 -21.70
CA GLN A 228 -8.88 13.41 -21.90
C GLN A 228 -10.05 12.58 -21.43
N LEU A 229 -10.08 11.28 -21.70
CA LEU A 229 -11.11 10.36 -21.22
C LEU A 229 -11.20 10.33 -19.68
N ILE A 230 -10.05 10.33 -19.00
CA ILE A 230 -9.98 10.39 -17.53
C ILE A 230 -10.55 11.72 -17.03
N LYS A 231 -10.19 12.85 -17.67
CA LYS A 231 -10.74 14.19 -17.34
C LYS A 231 -12.23 14.27 -17.52
N ASP A 232 -12.72 13.83 -18.66
CA ASP A 232 -14.16 13.85 -19.00
C ASP A 232 -14.99 12.96 -18.07
N SER A 233 -14.35 11.96 -17.49
CA SER A 233 -14.96 11.06 -16.50
C SER A 233 -15.00 11.61 -15.08
N GLY A 234 -14.34 12.75 -14.81
CA GLY A 234 -14.28 13.37 -13.48
C GLY A 234 -13.25 12.74 -12.52
N ASP A 235 -12.41 11.83 -13.02
CA ASP A 235 -11.40 11.10 -12.23
C ASP A 235 -10.01 11.76 -12.28
N TRP A 236 -9.91 12.95 -12.88
CA TRP A 236 -8.69 13.72 -12.94
C TRP A 236 -8.55 14.64 -11.74
N THR A 237 -7.38 14.64 -11.13
CA THR A 237 -6.97 15.63 -10.11
C THR A 237 -5.72 16.34 -10.60
N ASP A 238 -5.68 17.66 -10.47
CA ASP A 238 -4.46 18.45 -10.78
C ASP A 238 -3.39 18.21 -9.71
N HIS A 239 -2.12 18.46 -10.06
CA HIS A 239 -0.95 18.28 -9.21
C HIS A 239 -0.95 19.22 -8.00
#